data_2df7769b0e357ce128fab24c3346ffd9
#
_entry.id   2df7769b0e357ce128fab24c3346ffd9
#
_cell.length_a   1.000
_cell.length_b   1.000
_cell.length_c   1.000
_cell.angle_alpha   90.00
_cell.angle_beta   90.00
_cell.angle_gamma   90.00
#
_symmetry.space_group_name_H-M   'P 1'
#
loop_
_entity.id
_entity.type
_entity.pdbx_description
1 polymer ?
#
loop_
_entity_poly.entity_id
_entity_poly.type
_entity_poly.pdbx_seq_one_letter_code
_entity_poly.pdbx_strand_id
1 'polypeptide(L)'
;WKIRAIPFPSKESHEMNPVILKLKKKIKYRIDMSFLSNAYKDASKLSSQIISYGNKQFKVKELFSIKGSDIKNIIIKSSVDLMDNIGKGLNNINITVHGNVGYSFGEQMLSGKLILYGNALDYAASGIKGGSIFIYGNSGDYTGGKTNHGNIGIVDGFLYVKGNIGNNSIERMRRGNVIIEGNIGDYACNDMLSGTIIIKGKIGKIFAEGIKRGTIFTKDKK
;
A
#
# COMPACT_ATOMS: atom_id res chain seq x y z
N TRP A 1 -2.94 -26.62 -12.34
CA TRP A 1 -3.27 -25.34 -11.70
C TRP A 1 -2.59 -24.23 -12.50
N LYS A 2 -3.37 -23.49 -13.34
CA LYS A 2 -2.86 -22.30 -14.01
C LYS A 2 -2.82 -21.17 -12.97
N ILE A 3 -1.66 -20.87 -12.44
CA ILE A 3 -1.42 -19.60 -11.74
C ILE A 3 -1.72 -18.53 -12.80
N ARG A 4 -2.75 -17.72 -12.58
CA ARG A 4 -2.97 -16.54 -13.43
C ARG A 4 -1.68 -15.74 -13.41
N ALA A 5 -1.20 -15.35 -14.59
CA ALA A 5 0.01 -14.55 -14.72
C ALA A 5 -0.04 -13.37 -13.74
N ILE A 6 1.00 -13.23 -12.92
CA ILE A 6 1.14 -12.10 -11.99
C ILE A 6 1.16 -10.84 -12.87
N PRO A 7 0.24 -9.90 -12.69
CA PRO A 7 0.20 -8.70 -13.50
C PRO A 7 1.31 -7.74 -13.06
N PHE A 8 2.57 -8.07 -13.39
CA PHE A 8 3.64 -7.09 -13.23
C PHE A 8 3.30 -5.87 -14.10
N PRO A 9 3.48 -4.65 -13.58
CA PRO A 9 3.21 -3.46 -14.33
C PRO A 9 4.08 -3.44 -15.59
N SER A 10 3.43 -3.55 -16.78
CA SER A 10 4.07 -3.30 -18.06
C SER A 10 4.48 -1.82 -18.15
N LYS A 11 5.57 -1.52 -18.86
CA LYS A 11 5.89 -0.15 -19.27
C LYS A 11 4.72 0.37 -20.09
N GLU A 12 4.00 1.35 -19.55
CA GLU A 12 2.80 1.89 -20.16
C GLU A 12 3.13 2.63 -21.46
N SER A 13 2.43 2.22 -22.52
CA SER A 13 2.25 2.99 -23.73
C SER A 13 0.84 3.61 -23.65
N HIS A 14 0.74 4.90 -23.68
CA HIS A 14 -0.23 5.80 -24.32
C HIS A 14 -0.36 7.09 -23.54
N GLU A 15 -0.55 8.18 -24.26
CA GLU A 15 -0.69 9.59 -23.87
C GLU A 15 -1.64 9.86 -22.68
N MET A 16 -1.36 9.25 -21.54
CA MET A 16 -1.98 9.63 -20.29
C MET A 16 -1.19 10.83 -19.76
N ASN A 17 -1.88 11.91 -19.46
CA ASN A 17 -1.31 13.07 -18.79
C ASN A 17 -1.57 12.94 -17.27
N PRO A 18 -0.84 12.03 -16.56
CA PRO A 18 -1.12 11.72 -15.17
C PRO A 18 -0.94 12.97 -14.31
N VAL A 19 -1.70 13.04 -13.23
CA VAL A 19 -1.48 14.09 -12.24
C VAL A 19 -0.18 13.79 -11.49
N ILE A 20 0.79 14.70 -11.61
CA ILE A 20 2.09 14.60 -10.92
C ILE A 20 2.10 15.56 -9.74
N LEU A 21 2.24 15.01 -8.53
CA LEU A 21 2.48 15.76 -7.31
C LEU A 21 3.97 15.73 -6.95
N LYS A 22 4.54 16.90 -6.69
CA LYS A 22 5.90 17.03 -6.17
C LYS A 22 5.90 18.05 -5.02
N LEU A 23 6.50 17.69 -3.88
CA LEU A 23 6.70 18.62 -2.77
C LEU A 23 7.47 19.86 -3.24
N LYS A 24 6.99 21.05 -2.86
CA LYS A 24 7.65 22.33 -3.14
C LYS A 24 8.84 22.58 -2.22
N LYS A 25 8.78 22.03 -0.99
CA LYS A 25 9.82 22.17 0.04
C LYS A 25 9.82 20.97 0.98
N LYS A 26 10.92 20.77 1.70
CA LYS A 26 11.03 19.74 2.74
C LYS A 26 9.96 19.97 3.82
N ILE A 27 9.26 18.91 4.19
CA ILE A 27 8.26 18.93 5.27
C ILE A 27 8.88 18.53 6.60
N LYS A 28 8.30 19.03 7.70
CA LYS A 28 8.73 18.75 9.08
C LYS A 28 7.68 17.98 9.88
N TYR A 29 6.42 18.04 9.47
CA TYR A 29 5.28 17.40 10.14
C TYR A 29 4.65 16.37 9.20
N ARG A 30 3.94 15.40 9.78
CA ARG A 30 3.19 14.42 8.99
C ARG A 30 2.06 15.08 8.21
N ILE A 31 1.79 14.52 7.04
CA ILE A 31 0.69 14.90 6.18
C ILE A 31 -0.18 13.68 5.96
N ASP A 32 -1.47 13.82 6.23
CA ASP A 32 -2.48 12.85 5.83
C ASP A 32 -2.78 12.98 4.34
N MET A 33 -2.41 11.96 3.57
CA MET A 33 -2.58 11.91 2.11
C MET A 33 -3.85 11.16 1.69
N SER A 34 -4.74 10.81 2.62
CA SER A 34 -5.99 10.07 2.32
C SER A 34 -6.90 10.82 1.33
N PHE A 35 -6.76 12.14 1.22
CA PHE A 35 -7.47 12.93 0.24
C PHE A 35 -7.25 12.46 -1.20
N LEU A 36 -6.14 11.79 -1.52
CA LEU A 36 -5.88 11.25 -2.86
C LEU A 36 -6.84 10.13 -3.26
N SER A 37 -7.52 9.52 -2.30
CA SER A 37 -8.51 8.46 -2.54
C SER A 37 -9.91 9.00 -2.86
N ASN A 38 -10.11 10.31 -2.76
CA ASN A 38 -11.38 10.94 -3.09
C ASN A 38 -11.59 10.97 -4.62
N ALA A 39 -12.82 10.77 -5.06
CA ALA A 39 -13.20 10.88 -6.46
C ALA A 39 -13.30 12.35 -6.88
N TYR A 40 -12.20 12.95 -7.28
CA TYR A 40 -12.20 14.31 -7.84
C TYR A 40 -12.72 14.31 -9.27
N LYS A 41 -13.37 15.39 -9.68
CA LYS A 41 -13.78 15.59 -11.08
C LYS A 41 -12.60 15.95 -11.97
N ASP A 42 -11.65 16.71 -11.44
CA ASP A 42 -10.48 17.21 -12.15
C ASP A 42 -9.34 17.61 -11.20
N ALA A 43 -8.17 17.88 -11.75
CA ALA A 43 -6.98 18.27 -11.00
C ALA A 43 -7.13 19.63 -10.26
N SER A 44 -8.04 20.51 -10.69
CA SER A 44 -8.28 21.79 -10.03
C SER A 44 -8.95 21.58 -8.67
N LYS A 45 -9.91 20.66 -8.58
CA LYS A 45 -10.54 20.26 -7.31
C LYS A 45 -9.53 19.63 -6.35
N LEU A 46 -8.68 18.73 -6.85
CA LEU A 46 -7.57 18.19 -6.07
C LEU A 46 -6.65 19.29 -5.55
N SER A 47 -6.29 20.27 -6.39
CA SER A 47 -5.38 21.36 -6.03
C SER A 47 -5.93 22.30 -4.94
N SER A 48 -7.24 22.46 -4.89
CA SER A 48 -7.95 23.31 -3.93
C SER A 48 -8.32 22.60 -2.62
N GLN A 49 -8.14 21.25 -2.54
CA GLN A 49 -8.41 20.49 -1.34
C GLN A 49 -7.61 21.04 -0.16
N ILE A 50 -8.26 21.18 0.99
CA ILE A 50 -7.64 21.61 2.24
C ILE A 50 -7.10 20.38 2.97
N ILE A 51 -5.87 20.48 3.43
CA ILE A 51 -5.16 19.45 4.21
C ILE A 51 -4.54 20.07 5.46
N SER A 52 -4.45 19.30 6.52
CA SER A 52 -3.77 19.71 7.75
C SER A 52 -2.27 19.46 7.66
N TYR A 53 -1.48 20.42 8.08
CA TYR A 53 -0.03 20.32 8.20
C TYR A 53 0.44 20.99 9.49
N GLY A 54 0.82 20.20 10.48
CA GLY A 54 1.01 20.66 11.85
C GLY A 54 -0.31 21.20 12.43
N ASN A 55 -0.29 22.40 12.97
CA ASN A 55 -1.46 23.09 13.54
C ASN A 55 -2.17 24.05 12.57
N LYS A 56 -1.85 23.98 11.28
CA LYS A 56 -2.39 24.88 10.24
C LYS A 56 -3.03 24.06 9.13
N GLN A 57 -3.91 24.74 8.38
CA GLN A 57 -4.53 24.20 7.18
C GLN A 57 -3.93 24.86 5.93
N PHE A 58 -3.71 24.07 4.89
CA PHE A 58 -3.17 24.50 3.61
C PHE A 58 -3.98 23.90 2.46
N LYS A 59 -4.02 24.59 1.34
CA LYS A 59 -4.47 23.96 0.09
C LYS A 59 -3.36 23.06 -0.44
N VAL A 60 -3.72 21.94 -1.07
CA VAL A 60 -2.74 21.00 -1.64
C VAL A 60 -1.73 21.71 -2.53
N LYS A 61 -2.20 22.68 -3.37
CA LYS A 61 -1.33 23.48 -4.23
C LYS A 61 -0.29 24.34 -3.51
N GLU A 62 -0.44 24.60 -2.23
CA GLU A 62 0.53 25.39 -1.44
C GLU A 62 1.72 24.54 -1.02
N LEU A 63 1.51 23.26 -0.75
CA LEU A 63 2.56 22.31 -0.36
C LEU A 63 3.12 21.54 -1.56
N PHE A 64 2.31 21.29 -2.60
CA PHE A 64 2.70 20.52 -3.77
C PHE A 64 2.63 21.34 -5.06
N SER A 65 3.58 21.12 -5.97
CA SER A 65 3.39 21.46 -7.37
C SER A 65 2.56 20.35 -8.02
N ILE A 66 1.58 20.73 -8.82
CA ILE A 66 0.64 19.80 -9.46
C ILE A 66 0.69 20.06 -10.96
N LYS A 67 0.93 19.00 -11.75
CA LYS A 67 0.93 19.03 -13.22
C LYS A 67 0.10 17.85 -13.72
N GLY A 68 -0.43 17.95 -14.93
CA GLY A 68 -1.27 16.92 -15.53
C GLY A 68 -2.76 17.09 -15.22
N SER A 69 -3.58 16.27 -15.84
CA SER A 69 -5.05 16.36 -15.78
C SER A 69 -5.74 15.04 -15.47
N ASP A 70 -5.10 13.90 -15.70
CA ASP A 70 -5.69 12.59 -15.45
C ASP A 70 -5.62 12.21 -13.96
N ILE A 71 -6.71 12.49 -13.26
CA ILE A 71 -6.86 12.21 -11.82
C ILE A 71 -7.01 10.72 -11.48
N LYS A 72 -7.23 9.85 -12.48
CA LYS A 72 -7.27 8.41 -12.26
C LYS A 72 -5.88 7.78 -12.23
N ASN A 73 -4.88 8.52 -12.69
CA ASN A 73 -3.48 8.12 -12.68
C ASN A 73 -2.64 9.21 -12.01
N ILE A 74 -2.18 8.95 -10.81
CA ILE A 74 -1.47 9.92 -9.96
C ILE A 74 -0.04 9.45 -9.75
N ILE A 75 0.92 10.35 -9.91
CA ILE A 75 2.34 10.08 -9.64
C ILE A 75 2.80 11.04 -8.54
N ILE A 76 3.28 10.50 -7.43
CA ILE A 76 3.92 11.27 -6.36
C ILE A 76 5.43 11.16 -6.52
N LYS A 77 6.08 12.28 -6.79
CA LYS A 77 7.54 12.36 -6.88
C LYS A 77 8.15 12.90 -5.59
N SER A 78 9.25 12.29 -5.15
CA SER A 78 9.98 12.71 -3.93
C SER A 78 9.12 12.59 -2.67
N SER A 79 8.42 11.48 -2.51
CA SER A 79 7.71 11.14 -1.27
C SER A 79 8.68 10.89 -0.12
N VAL A 80 8.22 11.09 1.10
CA VAL A 80 8.96 10.87 2.34
C VAL A 80 8.08 10.14 3.36
N ASP A 81 8.71 9.52 4.34
CA ASP A 81 8.09 8.76 5.44
C ASP A 81 7.19 9.57 6.39
N LEU A 82 7.05 10.87 6.14
CA LEU A 82 6.07 11.74 6.79
C LEU A 82 4.74 11.87 6.03
N MET A 83 4.55 11.16 4.92
CA MET A 83 3.30 11.11 4.16
C MET A 83 2.53 9.84 4.49
N ASP A 84 1.50 9.97 5.31
CA ASP A 84 0.67 8.87 5.79
C ASP A 84 -0.58 8.67 4.91
N ASN A 85 -1.19 7.50 4.99
CA ASN A 85 -2.49 7.18 4.40
C ASN A 85 -2.55 7.32 2.86
N ILE A 86 -1.42 7.26 2.15
CA ILE A 86 -1.45 7.26 0.67
C ILE A 86 -2.22 6.03 0.20
N GLY A 87 -3.30 6.25 -0.54
CA GLY A 87 -4.15 5.19 -1.07
C GLY A 87 -5.05 4.49 -0.04
N LYS A 88 -5.20 5.04 1.16
CA LYS A 88 -6.16 4.53 2.14
C LYS A 88 -7.58 4.63 1.59
N GLY A 89 -8.30 3.50 1.54
CA GLY A 89 -9.63 3.43 0.96
C GLY A 89 -9.71 3.68 -0.55
N LEU A 90 -8.59 3.59 -1.28
CA LEU A 90 -8.50 3.86 -2.71
C LEU A 90 -9.52 3.06 -3.50
N ASN A 91 -10.20 3.73 -4.42
CA ASN A 91 -11.21 3.11 -5.27
C ASN A 91 -11.07 3.56 -6.72
N ASN A 92 -10.73 2.63 -7.62
CA ASN A 92 -10.63 2.83 -9.07
C ASN A 92 -9.69 3.99 -9.49
N ILE A 93 -8.60 4.15 -8.76
CA ILE A 93 -7.51 5.11 -9.03
C ILE A 93 -6.18 4.33 -9.00
N ASN A 94 -5.23 4.76 -9.81
CA ASN A 94 -3.86 4.23 -9.79
C ASN A 94 -2.92 5.29 -9.21
N ILE A 95 -2.10 4.91 -8.25
CA ILE A 95 -1.09 5.82 -7.66
C ILE A 95 0.27 5.18 -7.74
N THR A 96 1.23 5.88 -8.32
CA THR A 96 2.65 5.51 -8.32
C THR A 96 3.43 6.47 -7.43
N VAL A 97 4.22 5.95 -6.51
CA VAL A 97 4.98 6.73 -5.54
C VAL A 97 6.47 6.47 -5.70
N HIS A 98 7.25 7.54 -5.82
CA HIS A 98 8.72 7.50 -5.81
C HIS A 98 9.24 8.12 -4.50
N GLY A 99 9.89 7.30 -3.68
CA GLY A 99 10.39 7.63 -2.35
C GLY A 99 9.65 6.83 -1.28
N ASN A 100 10.04 7.02 -0.02
CA ASN A 100 9.40 6.33 1.11
C ASN A 100 8.01 6.90 1.40
N VAL A 101 7.22 6.14 2.14
CA VAL A 101 5.91 6.57 2.62
C VAL A 101 5.78 6.30 4.12
N GLY A 102 4.86 6.99 4.77
CA GLY A 102 4.53 6.82 6.17
C GLY A 102 3.65 5.60 6.43
N TYR A 103 2.79 5.73 7.41
CA TYR A 103 1.88 4.68 7.88
C TYR A 103 0.70 4.46 6.93
N SER A 104 0.12 3.26 6.99
CA SER A 104 -1.17 2.93 6.36
C SER A 104 -1.21 3.11 4.84
N PHE A 105 -0.10 2.83 4.14
CA PHE A 105 -0.06 2.84 2.68
C PHE A 105 -1.03 1.78 2.11
N GLY A 106 -2.07 2.21 1.40
CA GLY A 106 -3.09 1.33 0.83
C GLY A 106 -4.02 0.65 1.82
N GLU A 107 -4.07 1.12 3.08
CA GLU A 107 -4.98 0.57 4.08
C GLU A 107 -6.42 0.61 3.58
N GLN A 108 -7.14 -0.51 3.72
CA GLN A 108 -8.54 -0.68 3.31
C GLN A 108 -8.83 -0.34 1.83
N MET A 109 -7.81 -0.41 0.96
CA MET A 109 -7.98 -0.20 -0.48
C MET A 109 -9.09 -1.11 -1.03
N LEU A 110 -9.96 -0.55 -1.88
CA LEU A 110 -11.11 -1.24 -2.47
C LEU A 110 -10.78 -1.77 -3.88
N SER A 111 -10.11 -0.98 -4.70
CA SER A 111 -9.75 -1.33 -6.07
C SER A 111 -8.69 -0.37 -6.64
N GLY A 112 -8.20 -0.65 -7.85
CA GLY A 112 -7.14 0.13 -8.50
C GLY A 112 -5.75 -0.46 -8.26
N LYS A 113 -4.72 0.35 -8.46
CA LYS A 113 -3.32 -0.08 -8.34
C LYS A 113 -2.48 0.91 -7.54
N LEU A 114 -1.72 0.42 -6.58
CA LEU A 114 -0.71 1.19 -5.85
C LEU A 114 0.68 0.62 -6.15
N ILE A 115 1.62 1.48 -6.53
CA ILE A 115 3.01 1.13 -6.77
C ILE A 115 3.89 2.03 -5.93
N LEU A 116 4.74 1.45 -5.09
CA LEU A 116 5.70 2.16 -4.26
C LEU A 116 7.13 1.77 -4.63
N TYR A 117 7.89 2.73 -5.15
CA TYR A 117 9.35 2.62 -5.33
C TYR A 117 10.05 3.22 -4.10
N GLY A 118 9.99 2.49 -2.98
CA GLY A 118 10.52 2.88 -1.69
C GLY A 118 10.02 1.98 -0.58
N ASN A 119 10.23 2.40 0.67
CA ASN A 119 9.79 1.68 1.87
C ASN A 119 8.48 2.27 2.40
N ALA A 120 7.68 1.44 3.05
CA ALA A 120 6.51 1.84 3.82
C ALA A 120 6.74 1.58 5.31
N LEU A 121 6.15 2.42 6.16
CA LEU A 121 6.05 2.16 7.60
C LEU A 121 4.93 1.13 7.88
N ASP A 122 4.49 1.04 9.13
CA ASP A 122 3.54 0.03 9.57
C ASP A 122 2.15 0.18 8.93
N TYR A 123 1.38 -0.91 8.99
CA TYR A 123 0.01 -1.02 8.48
C TYR A 123 -0.14 -0.88 6.96
N ALA A 124 0.93 -1.01 6.18
CA ALA A 124 0.78 -1.02 4.73
C ALA A 124 -0.11 -2.19 4.29
N ALA A 125 -1.01 -1.95 3.34
CA ALA A 125 -1.97 -2.91 2.82
C ALA A 125 -2.90 -3.56 3.88
N SER A 126 -2.97 -3.04 5.10
CA SER A 126 -3.84 -3.57 6.15
C SER A 126 -5.30 -3.53 5.72
N GLY A 127 -6.00 -4.65 5.86
CA GLY A 127 -7.43 -4.75 5.59
C GLY A 127 -7.83 -4.44 4.16
N ILE A 128 -6.96 -4.62 3.17
CA ILE A 128 -7.32 -4.41 1.75
C ILE A 128 -8.50 -5.29 1.36
N LYS A 129 -9.40 -4.75 0.56
CA LYS A 129 -10.63 -5.39 0.11
C LYS A 129 -10.61 -5.76 -1.37
N GLY A 130 -9.61 -5.27 -2.10
CA GLY A 130 -9.41 -5.54 -3.52
C GLY A 130 -8.28 -4.68 -4.12
N GLY A 131 -8.05 -4.82 -5.42
CA GLY A 131 -6.99 -4.13 -6.13
C GLY A 131 -5.61 -4.77 -5.97
N SER A 132 -4.56 -4.04 -6.35
CA SER A 132 -3.19 -4.56 -6.34
C SER A 132 -2.22 -3.54 -5.75
N ILE A 133 -1.41 -3.98 -4.79
CA ILE A 133 -0.38 -3.17 -4.13
C ILE A 133 0.99 -3.79 -4.40
N PHE A 134 1.93 -2.98 -4.88
CA PHE A 134 3.32 -3.36 -5.15
C PHE A 134 4.25 -2.45 -4.34
N ILE A 135 5.05 -3.05 -3.46
CA ILE A 135 6.07 -2.34 -2.65
C ILE A 135 7.44 -2.89 -3.06
N TYR A 136 8.26 -2.06 -3.69
CA TYR A 136 9.60 -2.45 -4.15
C TYR A 136 10.69 -2.27 -3.09
N GLY A 137 10.35 -1.81 -1.90
CA GLY A 137 11.21 -1.76 -0.71
C GLY A 137 10.73 -2.67 0.39
N ASN A 138 11.06 -2.31 1.63
CA ASN A 138 10.59 -2.97 2.84
C ASN A 138 9.25 -2.38 3.32
N SER A 139 8.57 -3.11 4.19
CA SER A 139 7.39 -2.62 4.88
C SER A 139 7.46 -2.98 6.37
N GLY A 140 6.87 -2.14 7.21
CA GLY A 140 6.89 -2.29 8.66
C GLY A 140 5.96 -3.39 9.18
N ASP A 141 5.64 -3.28 10.47
CA ASP A 141 4.77 -4.21 11.17
C ASP A 141 3.32 -4.11 10.68
N TYR A 142 2.53 -5.16 10.91
CA TYR A 142 1.11 -5.27 10.50
C TYR A 142 0.85 -5.11 8.99
N THR A 143 1.87 -5.27 8.15
CA THR A 143 1.71 -5.23 6.69
C THR A 143 0.73 -6.31 6.23
N GLY A 144 -0.37 -5.92 5.56
CA GLY A 144 -1.44 -6.84 5.16
C GLY A 144 -2.21 -7.46 6.32
N GLY A 145 -1.92 -7.06 7.56
CA GLY A 145 -2.60 -7.52 8.77
C GLY A 145 -3.95 -6.84 8.99
N LYS A 146 -4.50 -7.03 10.18
CA LYS A 146 -5.71 -6.31 10.61
C LYS A 146 -5.44 -4.82 10.78
N THR A 147 -6.46 -4.00 10.58
CA THR A 147 -6.39 -2.58 10.88
C THR A 147 -6.50 -2.32 12.39
N ASN A 148 -6.11 -1.15 12.87
CA ASN A 148 -6.22 -0.78 14.29
C ASN A 148 -7.64 -0.90 14.86
N HIS A 149 -8.67 -0.80 14.02
CA HIS A 149 -10.08 -0.85 14.43
C HIS A 149 -10.84 -2.04 13.86
N GLY A 150 -10.14 -2.98 13.22
CA GLY A 150 -10.76 -4.12 12.56
C GLY A 150 -10.16 -5.46 13.00
N ASN A 151 -10.94 -6.52 12.83
CA ASN A 151 -10.54 -7.89 13.18
C ASN A 151 -10.18 -8.75 11.96
N ILE A 152 -10.09 -8.16 10.76
CA ILE A 152 -9.83 -8.87 9.51
C ILE A 152 -8.66 -8.20 8.81
N GLY A 153 -7.70 -8.99 8.35
CA GLY A 153 -6.59 -8.56 7.51
C GLY A 153 -7.02 -8.43 6.05
N ILE A 154 -6.21 -8.92 5.14
CA ILE A 154 -6.54 -8.90 3.71
C ILE A 154 -7.86 -9.64 3.46
N VAL A 155 -8.86 -8.91 2.95
CA VAL A 155 -10.18 -9.45 2.59
C VAL A 155 -10.15 -10.07 1.20
N ASP A 156 -9.49 -9.38 0.25
CA ASP A 156 -9.21 -9.82 -1.12
C ASP A 156 -8.15 -8.92 -1.76
N GLY A 157 -7.67 -9.27 -2.97
CA GLY A 157 -6.71 -8.48 -3.73
C GLY A 157 -5.33 -9.12 -3.81
N PHE A 158 -4.37 -8.32 -4.22
CA PHE A 158 -3.00 -8.74 -4.47
C PHE A 158 -2.00 -7.82 -3.75
N LEU A 159 -1.10 -8.41 -2.96
CA LEU A 159 0.01 -7.73 -2.32
C LEU A 159 1.34 -8.34 -2.76
N TYR A 160 2.23 -7.52 -3.29
CA TYR A 160 3.62 -7.87 -3.57
C TYR A 160 4.56 -6.98 -2.77
N VAL A 161 5.48 -7.57 -2.04
CA VAL A 161 6.58 -6.86 -1.37
C VAL A 161 7.91 -7.49 -1.77
N LYS A 162 8.78 -6.69 -2.36
CA LYS A 162 10.11 -7.14 -2.79
C LYS A 162 11.08 -7.28 -1.61
N GLY A 163 10.96 -6.41 -0.62
CA GLY A 163 11.79 -6.41 0.58
C GLY A 163 11.21 -7.26 1.71
N ASN A 164 11.66 -6.94 2.92
CA ASN A 164 11.19 -7.57 4.14
C ASN A 164 9.88 -6.94 4.63
N ILE A 165 9.11 -7.70 5.38
CA ILE A 165 7.96 -7.18 6.13
C ILE A 165 8.11 -7.50 7.63
N GLY A 166 7.51 -6.64 8.46
CA GLY A 166 7.65 -6.71 9.91
C GLY A 166 6.79 -7.76 10.59
N ASN A 167 6.65 -7.61 11.90
CA ASN A 167 5.89 -8.52 12.77
C ASN A 167 4.39 -8.38 12.57
N ASN A 168 3.63 -9.39 13.01
CA ASN A 168 2.15 -9.42 12.92
C ASN A 168 1.61 -9.17 11.50
N SER A 169 2.43 -9.41 10.48
CA SER A 169 2.04 -9.19 9.09
C SER A 169 1.14 -10.32 8.58
N ILE A 170 0.22 -9.98 7.67
CA ILE A 170 -0.73 -10.91 7.00
C ILE A 170 -1.61 -11.67 8.00
N GLU A 171 -1.76 -11.15 9.22
CA GLU A 171 -2.65 -11.72 10.23
C GLU A 171 -4.09 -11.68 9.74
N ARG A 172 -4.85 -12.76 9.98
CA ARG A 172 -6.29 -12.88 9.68
C ARG A 172 -6.67 -12.62 8.23
N MET A 173 -5.78 -12.99 7.32
CA MET A 173 -6.07 -12.93 5.89
C MET A 173 -7.27 -13.83 5.56
N ARG A 174 -8.23 -13.28 4.81
CA ARG A 174 -9.47 -13.95 4.46
C ARG A 174 -9.45 -14.53 3.05
N ARG A 175 -8.83 -13.82 2.09
CA ARG A 175 -8.75 -14.20 0.68
C ARG A 175 -7.63 -13.41 0.00
N GLY A 176 -7.36 -13.68 -1.27
CA GLY A 176 -6.39 -12.94 -2.07
C GLY A 176 -5.03 -13.65 -2.18
N ASN A 177 -4.06 -12.96 -2.72
CA ASN A 177 -2.72 -13.49 -2.98
C ASN A 177 -1.65 -12.53 -2.46
N VAL A 178 -0.67 -13.07 -1.77
CA VAL A 178 0.47 -12.31 -1.22
C VAL A 178 1.77 -12.94 -1.67
N ILE A 179 2.72 -12.11 -2.10
CA ILE A 179 4.08 -12.55 -2.44
C ILE A 179 5.07 -11.66 -1.71
N ILE A 180 5.92 -12.27 -0.89
CA ILE A 180 7.02 -11.61 -0.17
C ILE A 180 8.33 -12.23 -0.67
N GLU A 181 9.20 -11.40 -1.25
CA GLU A 181 10.51 -11.88 -1.69
C GLU A 181 11.55 -11.88 -0.57
N GLY A 182 11.41 -10.98 0.39
CA GLY A 182 12.25 -10.88 1.57
C GLY A 182 11.78 -11.75 2.73
N ASN A 183 12.24 -11.39 3.93
CA ASN A 183 11.91 -12.07 5.18
C ASN A 183 10.57 -11.56 5.74
N ILE A 184 9.95 -12.36 6.58
CA ILE A 184 8.75 -12.01 7.32
C ILE A 184 9.03 -12.11 8.83
N GLY A 185 8.54 -11.13 9.59
CA GLY A 185 8.78 -11.03 11.03
C GLY A 185 8.02 -12.06 11.86
N ASP A 186 8.06 -11.87 13.17
CA ASP A 186 7.42 -12.75 14.16
C ASP A 186 5.88 -12.57 14.12
N TYR A 187 5.15 -13.60 14.56
CA TYR A 187 3.68 -13.63 14.66
C TYR A 187 2.97 -13.41 13.31
N ALA A 188 3.63 -13.69 12.21
CA ALA A 188 3.06 -13.47 10.90
C ALA A 188 2.12 -14.60 10.46
N CYS A 189 1.16 -14.27 9.58
CA CYS A 189 0.16 -15.18 9.01
C CYS A 189 -0.76 -15.87 10.03
N ASN A 190 -0.79 -15.40 11.27
CA ASN A 190 -1.61 -16.00 12.32
C ASN A 190 -3.11 -15.84 12.04
N ASP A 191 -3.91 -16.79 12.50
CA ASP A 191 -5.38 -16.82 12.33
C ASP A 191 -5.85 -16.68 10.86
N MET A 192 -5.03 -17.07 9.90
CA MET A 192 -5.41 -17.01 8.48
C MET A 192 -6.66 -17.84 8.21
N LEU A 193 -7.65 -17.23 7.56
CA LEU A 193 -8.90 -17.89 7.21
C LEU A 193 -8.85 -18.59 5.85
N SER A 194 -8.18 -17.98 4.86
CA SER A 194 -7.95 -18.54 3.52
C SER A 194 -7.00 -17.64 2.73
N GLY A 195 -6.70 -17.97 1.47
CA GLY A 195 -5.84 -17.24 0.55
C GLY A 195 -4.56 -17.98 0.22
N THR A 196 -3.70 -17.34 -0.57
CA THR A 196 -2.41 -17.91 -0.99
C THR A 196 -1.28 -16.96 -0.65
N ILE A 197 -0.26 -17.46 0.02
CA ILE A 197 0.92 -16.68 0.41
C ILE A 197 2.17 -17.39 -0.11
N ILE A 198 3.09 -16.63 -0.70
CA ILE A 198 4.40 -17.10 -1.14
C ILE A 198 5.46 -16.27 -0.43
N ILE A 199 6.34 -16.93 0.34
CA ILE A 199 7.44 -16.30 1.07
C ILE A 199 8.74 -16.90 0.56
N LYS A 200 9.63 -16.07 0.01
CA LYS A 200 10.92 -16.51 -0.50
C LYS A 200 12.05 -16.41 0.53
N GLY A 201 11.91 -15.52 1.52
CA GLY A 201 12.87 -15.28 2.58
C GLY A 201 12.65 -16.14 3.82
N LYS A 202 13.31 -15.74 4.91
CA LYS A 202 13.21 -16.41 6.22
C LYS A 202 11.91 -16.01 6.94
N ILE A 203 11.46 -16.91 7.79
CA ILE A 203 10.24 -16.78 8.60
C ILE A 203 10.64 -16.52 10.06
N GLY A 204 9.95 -15.58 10.69
CA GLY A 204 10.07 -15.26 12.11
C GLY A 204 9.51 -16.37 13.03
N LYS A 205 9.42 -16.08 14.32
CA LYS A 205 8.86 -17.01 15.33
C LYS A 205 7.34 -16.96 15.33
N ILE A 206 6.69 -18.04 15.84
CA ILE A 206 5.22 -18.13 16.02
C ILE A 206 4.50 -17.76 14.71
N PHE A 207 4.84 -18.52 13.68
CA PHE A 207 4.36 -18.30 12.32
C PHE A 207 3.15 -19.18 12.01
N ALA A 208 2.14 -18.59 11.39
CA ALA A 208 0.99 -19.30 10.83
C ALA A 208 0.17 -20.08 11.87
N GLU A 209 0.19 -19.63 13.13
CA GLU A 209 -0.59 -20.22 14.20
C GLU A 209 -2.09 -19.96 13.98
N GLY A 210 -2.95 -20.92 14.29
CA GLY A 210 -4.40 -20.79 14.19
C GLY A 210 -4.96 -20.75 12.76
N ILE A 211 -4.20 -21.16 11.74
CA ILE A 211 -4.67 -21.21 10.35
C ILE A 211 -5.90 -22.12 10.24
N LYS A 212 -6.94 -21.62 9.57
CA LYS A 212 -8.16 -22.40 9.26
C LYS A 212 -8.07 -23.09 7.90
N ARG A 213 -7.71 -22.34 6.87
CA ARG A 213 -7.57 -22.78 5.47
C ARG A 213 -6.58 -21.87 4.75
N GLY A 214 -6.21 -22.24 3.54
CA GLY A 214 -5.30 -21.48 2.69
C GLY A 214 -4.02 -22.25 2.39
N THR A 215 -3.15 -21.61 1.63
CA THR A 215 -1.89 -22.23 1.20
C THR A 215 -0.74 -21.28 1.40
N ILE A 216 0.30 -21.73 2.06
CA ILE A 216 1.54 -20.99 2.23
C ILE A 216 2.67 -21.76 1.58
N PHE A 217 3.33 -21.15 0.62
CA PHE A 217 4.56 -21.67 0.01
C PHE A 217 5.75 -20.95 0.62
N THR A 218 6.70 -21.73 1.13
CA THR A 218 7.94 -21.19 1.69
C THR A 218 9.10 -22.11 1.36
N LYS A 219 10.31 -21.55 1.29
CA LYS A 219 11.56 -22.32 1.21
C LYS A 219 12.15 -22.59 2.59
N ASP A 220 11.72 -21.84 3.59
CA ASP A 220 12.19 -22.02 4.97
C ASP A 220 11.55 -23.27 5.56
N LYS A 221 12.41 -24.19 6.01
CA LYS A 221 11.99 -25.46 6.63
C LYS A 221 11.96 -25.26 8.16
N LYS A 222 10.93 -24.63 8.66
CA LYS A 222 10.67 -24.62 10.10
C LYS A 222 9.65 -25.67 10.48
#